data_559f441203620a56400e247b9a9dc32b
#
_entry.id   559f441203620a56400e247b9a9dc32b
#
_cell.length_a   1.000
_cell.length_b   1.000
_cell.length_c   1.000
_cell.angle_alpha   90.00
_cell.angle_beta   90.00
_cell.angle_gamma   90.00
#
_symmetry.space_group_name_H-M   'P 1'
#
loop_
_entity.id
_entity.type
_entity.pdbx_description
1 polymer ?
#
loop_
_entity_poly.entity_id
_entity_poly.type
_entity_poly.pdbx_seq_one_letter_code
_entity_poly.pdbx_strand_id
1 'polypeptide(L)'
;MIQCKLTACDKVITGDFPAAATMRYDDGTVITTYCDNDYLFCRLTERKVGRFMLLEQYALCFADCEFEVKRTGVPVLMLSLAKDCDIVRTNGIDRHWRTGDVYLALTPQEDIVMNHCSAGMTLNLFNFVVSEPIVRQLAERHPELAFFCSDFDLGELKYYTQQGLKASRKLINAFDYVEHCTELGNYAEKFLESKIFDCLSMIINQTNDSDKPLSPVNLVLADKVHDARCIMMEQYDNPPSLHELATMVGTNECTLKSAFKQQFGTTVFQFLYDYRMEKAVRYLLDTQLSVAEIGIRLGYDYQSHFCTAFQRKYGMSPSEYRGKGENKTDN
;
A
#
# COMPACT_ATOMS: atom_id res chain seq x y z
N MET A 1 -17.32 -6.79 -2.65
CA MET A 1 -16.57 -7.67 -3.57
C MET A 1 -15.72 -6.78 -4.44
N ILE A 2 -14.45 -7.05 -4.56
CA ILE A 2 -13.53 -6.30 -5.42
C ILE A 2 -13.19 -7.21 -6.59
N GLN A 3 -13.50 -6.76 -7.80
CA GLN A 3 -13.13 -7.45 -9.05
C GLN A 3 -12.08 -6.61 -9.75
N CYS A 4 -11.05 -7.23 -10.29
CA CYS A 4 -10.02 -6.56 -11.07
C CYS A 4 -9.94 -7.12 -12.48
N LYS A 5 -9.82 -6.21 -13.44
CA LYS A 5 -9.56 -6.52 -14.84
C LYS A 5 -8.23 -5.86 -15.20
N LEU A 6 -7.33 -6.65 -15.72
CA LEU A 6 -6.01 -6.18 -16.16
C LEU A 6 -5.97 -6.09 -17.68
N THR A 7 -5.49 -4.98 -18.21
CA THR A 7 -5.17 -4.80 -19.64
C THR A 7 -3.69 -4.46 -19.75
N ALA A 8 -2.92 -5.31 -20.42
CA ALA A 8 -1.50 -5.08 -20.64
C ALA A 8 -1.14 -5.48 -22.08
N CYS A 9 -0.36 -4.65 -22.76
CA CYS A 9 0.18 -4.92 -24.11
C CYS A 9 -0.88 -5.46 -25.10
N ASP A 10 -2.00 -4.78 -25.24
CA ASP A 10 -3.14 -5.15 -26.13
C ASP A 10 -3.84 -6.48 -25.78
N LYS A 11 -3.54 -7.10 -24.66
CA LYS A 11 -4.24 -8.28 -24.15
C LYS A 11 -5.09 -7.89 -22.95
N VAL A 12 -6.39 -8.15 -23.05
CA VAL A 12 -7.31 -8.03 -21.92
C VAL A 12 -7.30 -9.34 -21.16
N ILE A 13 -6.75 -9.32 -19.95
CA ILE A 13 -6.82 -10.45 -19.02
C ILE A 13 -7.99 -10.16 -18.08
N THR A 14 -9.16 -10.74 -18.38
CA THR A 14 -10.30 -10.69 -17.49
C THR A 14 -10.18 -11.85 -16.53
N GLY A 15 -10.02 -11.53 -15.26
CA GLY A 15 -10.19 -12.49 -14.18
C GLY A 15 -10.92 -11.79 -13.04
N ASP A 16 -11.90 -12.43 -12.43
CA ASP A 16 -12.12 -12.18 -11.02
C ASP A 16 -10.73 -12.28 -10.39
N PHE A 17 -10.39 -11.48 -9.37
CA PHE A 17 -9.21 -11.80 -8.57
C PHE A 17 -9.36 -13.28 -8.29
N PRO A 18 -8.60 -14.15 -8.93
CA PRO A 18 -8.78 -15.55 -8.70
C PRO A 18 -8.62 -15.74 -7.21
N ALA A 19 -9.45 -16.58 -6.65
CA ALA A 19 -9.28 -17.10 -5.32
C ALA A 19 -7.97 -17.94 -5.21
N ALA A 20 -6.96 -17.60 -5.98
CA ALA A 20 -5.61 -18.09 -5.89
C ALA A 20 -5.03 -17.56 -4.59
N ALA A 21 -5.16 -18.36 -3.56
CA ALA A 21 -4.67 -18.18 -2.22
C ALA A 21 -5.34 -17.05 -1.39
N THR A 22 -6.63 -17.18 -1.10
CA THR A 22 -7.19 -16.51 0.07
C THR A 22 -6.66 -17.23 1.31
N MET A 23 -5.66 -16.65 1.98
CA MET A 23 -5.28 -17.13 3.30
C MET A 23 -6.24 -16.53 4.32
N ARG A 24 -7.04 -17.37 4.97
CA ARG A 24 -7.76 -16.99 6.18
C ARG A 24 -6.88 -17.28 7.38
N TYR A 25 -6.59 -16.26 8.18
CA TYR A 25 -5.97 -16.43 9.48
C TYR A 25 -7.01 -16.93 10.50
N ASP A 26 -6.54 -17.63 11.55
CA ASP A 26 -7.37 -18.42 12.49
C ASP A 26 -8.47 -17.66 13.24
N ASP A 27 -8.40 -16.33 13.31
CA ASP A 27 -9.41 -15.49 13.98
C ASP A 27 -10.58 -15.10 13.04
N GLY A 28 -10.53 -15.47 11.75
CA GLY A 28 -11.56 -15.16 10.76
C GLY A 28 -11.72 -13.67 10.43
N THR A 29 -10.85 -12.81 10.97
CA THR A 29 -10.94 -11.34 10.86
C THR A 29 -10.01 -10.77 9.78
N VAL A 30 -9.03 -11.55 9.32
CA VAL A 30 -8.05 -11.14 8.31
C VAL A 30 -8.20 -11.99 7.06
N ILE A 31 -8.39 -11.33 5.91
CA ILE A 31 -8.43 -11.95 4.59
C ILE A 31 -7.33 -11.31 3.75
N THR A 32 -6.44 -12.14 3.20
CA THR A 32 -5.42 -11.67 2.27
C THR A 32 -5.64 -12.29 0.91
N THR A 33 -5.76 -11.46 -0.10
CA THR A 33 -5.94 -11.87 -1.49
C THR A 33 -4.70 -11.45 -2.28
N TYR A 34 -4.22 -12.36 -3.12
CA TYR A 34 -3.07 -12.12 -4.00
C TYR A 34 -3.52 -12.19 -5.45
N CYS A 35 -2.95 -11.32 -6.28
CA CYS A 35 -2.89 -11.45 -7.72
C CYS A 35 -1.43 -11.42 -8.12
N ASP A 36 -0.96 -12.42 -8.81
CA ASP A 36 0.42 -12.51 -9.28
C ASP A 36 0.42 -13.02 -10.72
N ASN A 37 1.00 -12.23 -11.62
CA ASN A 37 1.17 -12.58 -13.02
C ASN A 37 2.37 -11.82 -13.59
N ASP A 38 2.67 -12.01 -14.87
CA ASP A 38 3.84 -11.40 -15.54
C ASP A 38 3.79 -9.87 -15.57
N TYR A 39 2.64 -9.24 -15.30
CA TYR A 39 2.42 -7.80 -15.43
C TYR A 39 2.27 -7.10 -14.09
N LEU A 40 1.67 -7.76 -13.13
CA LEU A 40 1.27 -7.15 -11.85
C LEU A 40 1.37 -8.17 -10.71
N PHE A 41 2.06 -7.80 -9.64
CA PHE A 41 1.85 -8.39 -8.33
C PHE A 41 0.95 -7.47 -7.50
N CYS A 42 -0.11 -8.00 -6.92
CA CYS A 42 -0.98 -7.24 -6.02
C CYS A 42 -1.33 -8.09 -4.79
N ARG A 43 -1.25 -7.46 -3.63
CA ARG A 43 -1.71 -8.02 -2.36
C ARG A 43 -2.73 -7.08 -1.74
N LEU A 44 -3.89 -7.62 -1.44
CA LEU A 44 -4.95 -6.95 -0.71
C LEU A 44 -5.15 -7.66 0.62
N THR A 45 -4.93 -6.96 1.73
CA THR A 45 -5.19 -7.48 3.07
C THR A 45 -6.34 -6.71 3.69
N GLU A 46 -7.44 -7.40 3.92
CA GLU A 46 -8.63 -6.89 4.60
C GLU A 46 -8.61 -7.36 6.05
N ARG A 47 -8.68 -6.44 6.99
CA ARG A 47 -8.74 -6.75 8.42
C ARG A 47 -9.98 -6.11 9.02
N LYS A 48 -10.87 -6.95 9.54
CA LYS A 48 -12.06 -6.50 10.24
C LYS A 48 -11.77 -6.33 11.72
N VAL A 49 -12.04 -5.15 12.26
CA VAL A 49 -11.88 -4.83 13.68
C VAL A 49 -13.22 -4.29 14.20
N GLY A 50 -13.99 -5.13 14.86
CA GLY A 50 -15.38 -4.81 15.21
C GLY A 50 -16.20 -4.47 13.97
N ARG A 51 -16.72 -3.25 13.90
CA ARG A 51 -17.49 -2.73 12.77
C ARG A 51 -16.67 -1.99 11.71
N PHE A 52 -15.36 -1.84 11.93
CA PHE A 52 -14.45 -1.15 11.02
C PHE A 52 -13.71 -2.11 10.11
N MET A 53 -13.26 -1.59 8.97
CA MET A 53 -12.43 -2.31 8.03
C MET A 53 -11.13 -1.55 7.80
N LEU A 54 -10.02 -2.24 8.00
CA LEU A 54 -8.69 -1.78 7.62
C LEU A 54 -8.29 -2.53 6.35
N LEU A 55 -7.76 -1.80 5.38
CA LEU A 55 -7.43 -2.35 4.07
C LEU A 55 -6.01 -1.94 3.69
N GLU A 56 -5.12 -2.91 3.56
CA GLU A 56 -3.79 -2.71 3.03
C GLU A 56 -3.74 -3.15 1.57
N GLN A 57 -3.33 -2.26 0.71
CA GLN A 57 -3.16 -2.52 -0.72
C GLN A 57 -1.69 -2.36 -1.07
N TYR A 58 -1.12 -3.40 -1.62
CA TYR A 58 0.22 -3.37 -2.18
C TYR A 58 0.16 -3.86 -3.62
N ALA A 59 0.74 -3.11 -4.54
CA ALA A 59 0.89 -3.52 -5.92
C ALA A 59 2.28 -3.15 -6.42
N LEU A 60 2.82 -4.00 -7.30
CA LEU A 60 4.08 -3.79 -8.01
C LEU A 60 3.83 -4.13 -9.47
N CYS A 61 4.01 -3.16 -10.34
CA CYS A 61 3.79 -3.31 -11.77
C CYS A 61 5.10 -3.69 -12.47
N PHE A 62 5.08 -4.74 -13.28
CA PHE A 62 6.26 -5.21 -14.03
C PHE A 62 6.25 -4.72 -15.48
N ALA A 63 5.08 -4.32 -15.97
CA ALA A 63 4.89 -3.73 -17.28
C ALA A 63 3.84 -2.63 -17.19
N ASP A 64 3.77 -1.79 -18.23
CA ASP A 64 2.68 -0.83 -18.35
C ASP A 64 1.35 -1.58 -18.40
N CYS A 65 0.46 -1.27 -17.50
CA CYS A 65 -0.82 -1.94 -17.38
C CYS A 65 -1.93 -1.02 -16.92
N GLU A 66 -3.14 -1.36 -17.33
CA GLU A 66 -4.36 -0.78 -16.78
C GLU A 66 -5.10 -1.86 -15.99
N PHE A 67 -5.51 -1.52 -14.78
CA PHE A 67 -6.36 -2.40 -14.01
C PHE A 67 -7.60 -1.68 -13.54
N GLU A 68 -8.72 -2.31 -13.81
CA GLU A 68 -10.03 -1.89 -13.35
C GLU A 68 -10.32 -2.54 -11.99
N VAL A 69 -10.65 -1.72 -11.01
CA VAL A 69 -11.12 -2.17 -9.70
C VAL A 69 -12.60 -1.88 -9.62
N LYS A 70 -13.43 -2.91 -9.69
CA LYS A 70 -14.86 -2.80 -9.44
C LYS A 70 -15.15 -3.11 -7.98
N ARG A 71 -15.71 -2.14 -7.29
CA ARG A 71 -16.17 -2.27 -5.92
C ARG A 71 -17.69 -2.29 -5.88
N THR A 72 -18.25 -3.26 -5.15
CA THR A 72 -19.68 -3.36 -4.87
C THR A 72 -19.87 -3.53 -3.36
N GLY A 73 -20.82 -2.84 -2.78
CA GLY A 73 -21.14 -2.98 -1.35
C GLY A 73 -21.77 -1.71 -0.78
N VAL A 74 -21.71 -1.57 0.52
CA VAL A 74 -22.22 -0.39 1.21
C VAL A 74 -21.35 0.82 0.88
N PRO A 75 -21.94 2.04 0.68
CA PRO A 75 -21.16 3.25 0.54
C PRO A 75 -20.20 3.46 1.72
N VAL A 76 -19.01 3.99 1.45
CA VAL A 76 -18.01 4.19 2.50
C VAL A 76 -17.30 5.51 2.36
N LEU A 77 -16.85 6.03 3.49
CA LEU A 77 -15.82 7.04 3.59
C LEU A 77 -14.48 6.34 3.75
N MET A 78 -13.55 6.62 2.86
CA MET A 78 -12.23 5.99 2.83
C MET A 78 -11.16 7.03 3.11
N LEU A 79 -10.40 6.78 4.18
CA LEU A 79 -9.21 7.55 4.54
C LEU A 79 -7.99 6.73 4.12
N SER A 80 -7.24 7.22 3.15
CA SER A 80 -6.11 6.50 2.57
C SER A 80 -4.81 7.23 2.88
N LEU A 81 -3.81 6.50 3.40
CA LEU A 81 -2.44 6.97 3.54
C LEU A 81 -1.56 6.28 2.51
N ALA A 82 -0.89 7.05 1.67
CA ALA A 82 0.13 6.56 0.76
C ALA A 82 1.42 6.27 1.54
N LYS A 83 1.76 5.00 1.72
CA LYS A 83 3.00 4.58 2.40
C LYS A 83 4.19 4.56 1.47
N ASP A 84 3.94 4.11 0.24
CA ASP A 84 4.92 4.02 -0.82
C ASP A 84 4.19 3.95 -2.16
N CYS A 85 4.14 5.07 -2.86
CA CYS A 85 3.33 5.19 -4.05
C CYS A 85 4.02 6.03 -5.11
N ASP A 86 3.87 5.57 -6.33
CA ASP A 86 4.19 6.30 -7.54
C ASP A 86 2.96 6.99 -8.11
N ILE A 87 3.14 7.70 -9.21
CA ILE A 87 2.05 8.35 -9.92
C ILE A 87 1.13 7.29 -10.50
N VAL A 88 -0.12 7.28 -10.07
CA VAL A 88 -1.16 6.43 -10.64
C VAL A 88 -2.18 7.33 -11.34
N ARG A 89 -2.43 7.07 -12.61
CA ARG A 89 -3.55 7.69 -13.30
C ARG A 89 -4.83 6.96 -12.91
N THR A 90 -5.72 7.64 -12.23
CA THR A 90 -7.00 7.07 -11.79
C THR A 90 -8.14 7.77 -12.53
N ASN A 91 -8.99 6.99 -13.23
CA ASN A 91 -10.13 7.50 -14.00
C ASN A 91 -9.76 8.63 -14.99
N GLY A 92 -8.63 8.48 -15.68
CA GLY A 92 -8.14 9.46 -16.64
C GLY A 92 -7.57 10.76 -16.03
N ILE A 93 -7.54 10.85 -14.72
CA ILE A 93 -6.94 11.97 -13.98
C ILE A 93 -5.60 11.53 -13.43
N ASP A 94 -4.53 12.24 -13.74
CA ASP A 94 -3.22 12.01 -13.16
C ASP A 94 -3.28 12.36 -11.67
N ARG A 95 -3.31 11.33 -10.84
CA ARG A 95 -3.21 11.46 -9.39
C ARG A 95 -1.82 11.09 -8.99
N HIS A 96 -1.10 12.06 -8.52
CA HIS A 96 0.24 11.88 -7.98
C HIS A 96 0.11 11.44 -6.53
N TRP A 97 0.03 10.14 -6.31
CA TRP A 97 0.11 9.59 -4.97
C TRP A 97 1.57 9.62 -4.51
N ARG A 98 1.90 10.55 -3.66
CA ARG A 98 3.24 10.63 -3.09
C ARG A 98 3.23 10.00 -1.71
N THR A 99 4.32 9.36 -1.35
CA THR A 99 4.50 8.84 0.01
C THR A 99 4.24 9.91 1.06
N GLY A 100 3.38 9.56 2.02
CA GLY A 100 2.92 10.47 3.08
C GLY A 100 1.76 11.38 2.67
N ASP A 101 1.19 11.21 1.48
CA ASP A 101 -0.06 11.87 1.13
C ASP A 101 -1.25 11.13 1.71
N VAL A 102 -2.26 11.90 2.13
CA VAL A 102 -3.52 11.38 2.62
C VAL A 102 -4.64 11.78 1.67
N TYR A 103 -5.51 10.84 1.42
CA TYR A 103 -6.71 11.03 0.63
C TYR A 103 -7.93 10.73 1.47
N LEU A 104 -8.93 11.56 1.30
CA LEU A 104 -10.25 11.36 1.84
C LEU A 104 -11.24 11.32 0.69
N ALA A 105 -11.89 10.19 0.52
CA ALA A 105 -12.87 9.98 -0.53
C ALA A 105 -14.13 9.31 0.01
N LEU A 106 -15.28 9.74 -0.53
CA LEU A 106 -16.53 9.04 -0.40
C LEU A 106 -16.72 8.18 -1.64
N THR A 107 -16.91 6.88 -1.46
CA THR A 107 -17.15 5.94 -2.55
C THR A 107 -18.59 5.44 -2.48
N PRO A 108 -19.33 5.46 -3.59
CA PRO A 108 -20.72 5.01 -3.65
C PRO A 108 -20.84 3.48 -3.50
N GLN A 109 -22.07 2.98 -3.56
CA GLN A 109 -22.38 1.56 -3.47
C GLN A 109 -21.71 0.75 -4.59
N GLU A 110 -21.68 1.30 -5.79
CA GLU A 110 -20.96 0.73 -6.93
C GLU A 110 -19.95 1.76 -7.44
N ASP A 111 -18.71 1.35 -7.56
CA ASP A 111 -17.64 2.18 -8.09
C ASP A 111 -16.72 1.36 -8.98
N ILE A 112 -16.28 1.97 -10.07
CA ILE A 112 -15.31 1.40 -10.99
C ILE A 112 -14.16 2.38 -11.08
N VAL A 113 -13.01 1.94 -10.59
CA VAL A 113 -11.78 2.73 -10.61
C VAL A 113 -10.82 2.12 -11.62
N MET A 114 -10.49 2.89 -12.66
CA MET A 114 -9.45 2.54 -13.63
C MET A 114 -8.13 3.11 -13.15
N ASN A 115 -7.15 2.24 -12.96
CA ASN A 115 -5.80 2.63 -12.60
C ASN A 115 -4.86 2.31 -13.76
N HIS A 116 -4.07 3.28 -14.16
CA HIS A 116 -3.01 3.12 -15.13
C HIS A 116 -1.66 3.19 -14.40
N CYS A 117 -0.86 2.15 -14.52
CA CYS A 117 0.42 2.02 -13.86
C CYS A 117 1.50 1.71 -14.88
N SER A 118 2.65 2.35 -14.73
CA SER A 118 3.82 2.09 -15.57
C SER A 118 4.70 0.99 -14.97
N ALA A 119 5.53 0.37 -15.80
CA ALA A 119 6.51 -0.61 -15.37
C ALA A 119 7.41 -0.05 -14.25
N GLY A 120 7.64 -0.85 -13.22
CA GLY A 120 8.43 -0.47 -12.05
C GLY A 120 7.66 0.30 -10.97
N MET A 121 6.42 0.70 -11.22
CA MET A 121 5.60 1.42 -10.23
C MET A 121 5.21 0.55 -9.05
N THR A 122 5.21 1.16 -7.89
CA THR A 122 4.72 0.57 -6.64
C THR A 122 3.53 1.37 -6.11
N LEU A 123 2.54 0.66 -5.61
CA LEU A 123 1.42 1.22 -4.87
C LEU A 123 1.35 0.54 -3.51
N ASN A 124 1.53 1.28 -2.44
CA ASN A 124 1.35 0.80 -1.07
C ASN A 124 0.45 1.77 -0.32
N LEU A 125 -0.80 1.38 -0.16
CA LEU A 125 -1.83 2.17 0.50
C LEU A 125 -2.31 1.46 1.76
N PHE A 126 -2.42 2.21 2.83
CA PHE A 126 -3.19 1.82 4.00
C PHE A 126 -4.50 2.61 4.03
N ASN A 127 -5.62 1.91 4.06
CA ASN A 127 -6.93 2.51 4.03
C ASN A 127 -7.69 2.19 5.33
N PHE A 128 -8.26 3.22 5.91
CA PHE A 128 -9.22 3.11 6.98
C PHE A 128 -10.62 3.35 6.40
N VAL A 129 -11.42 2.30 6.39
CA VAL A 129 -12.73 2.29 5.70
C VAL A 129 -13.85 2.38 6.71
N VAL A 130 -14.69 3.37 6.56
CA VAL A 130 -15.84 3.67 7.43
C VAL A 130 -17.11 3.59 6.61
N SER A 131 -17.99 2.64 6.93
CA SER A 131 -19.26 2.50 6.22
C SER A 131 -20.21 3.66 6.53
N GLU A 132 -21.09 3.98 5.58
CA GLU A 132 -22.09 5.04 5.70
C GLU A 132 -22.88 4.98 7.02
N PRO A 133 -23.42 3.83 7.50
CA PRO A 133 -24.15 3.79 8.76
C PRO A 133 -23.31 4.25 9.97
N ILE A 134 -22.01 3.97 9.94
CA ILE A 134 -21.10 4.39 11.01
C ILE A 134 -20.89 5.91 10.94
N VAL A 135 -20.68 6.45 9.73
CA VAL A 135 -20.52 7.90 9.55
C VAL A 135 -21.76 8.64 10.03
N ARG A 136 -22.96 8.17 9.69
CA ARG A 136 -24.22 8.77 10.15
C ARG A 136 -24.34 8.73 11.68
N GLN A 137 -24.00 7.63 12.32
CA GLN A 137 -23.98 7.51 13.78
C GLN A 137 -22.95 8.45 14.43
N LEU A 138 -21.79 8.64 13.81
CA LEU A 138 -20.79 9.60 14.27
C LEU A 138 -21.29 11.04 14.12
N ALA A 139 -21.98 11.37 13.03
CA ALA A 139 -22.54 12.69 12.78
C ALA A 139 -23.63 13.10 13.80
N GLU A 140 -24.35 12.15 14.42
CA GLU A 140 -25.25 12.42 15.53
C GLU A 140 -24.54 13.01 16.76
N ARG A 141 -23.29 12.60 17.00
CA ARG A 141 -22.45 13.06 18.11
C ARG A 141 -21.54 14.21 17.72
N HIS A 142 -21.23 14.33 16.45
CA HIS A 142 -20.29 15.27 15.84
C HIS A 142 -20.94 15.95 14.63
N PRO A 143 -21.78 16.98 14.87
CA PRO A 143 -22.55 17.67 13.81
C PRO A 143 -21.69 18.19 12.65
N GLU A 144 -20.41 18.46 12.89
CA GLU A 144 -19.44 18.88 11.89
C GLU A 144 -19.19 17.81 10.81
N LEU A 145 -19.60 16.55 11.03
CA LEU A 145 -19.51 15.46 10.05
C LEU A 145 -20.81 15.32 9.21
N ALA A 146 -21.86 16.10 9.50
CA ALA A 146 -23.16 15.96 8.85
C ALA A 146 -23.12 16.18 7.33
N PHE A 147 -22.16 16.96 6.83
CA PHE A 147 -22.00 17.18 5.39
C PHE A 147 -21.66 15.90 4.63
N PHE A 148 -20.94 14.93 5.25
CA PHE A 148 -20.71 13.63 4.63
C PHE A 148 -22.03 12.86 4.40
N CYS A 149 -22.99 13.00 5.32
CA CYS A 149 -24.28 12.33 5.19
C CYS A 149 -25.03 12.85 3.95
N SER A 150 -25.00 14.15 3.71
CA SER A 150 -25.60 14.77 2.51
C SER A 150 -24.90 14.31 1.23
N ASP A 151 -23.57 14.16 1.27
CA ASP A 151 -22.81 13.68 0.13
C ASP A 151 -23.07 12.19 -0.16
N PHE A 152 -23.32 11.35 0.86
CA PHE A 152 -23.76 9.97 0.67
C PHE A 152 -25.13 9.89 -0.02
N ASP A 153 -26.03 10.80 0.29
CA ASP A 153 -27.37 10.86 -0.34
C ASP A 153 -27.30 11.18 -1.84
N LEU A 154 -26.23 11.83 -2.31
CA LEU A 154 -25.98 12.07 -3.73
C LEU A 154 -25.56 10.81 -4.49
N GLY A 155 -24.96 9.83 -3.80
CA GLY A 155 -24.55 8.56 -4.39
C GLY A 155 -23.40 8.66 -5.40
N GLU A 156 -22.61 9.72 -5.34
CA GLU A 156 -21.51 9.99 -6.27
C GLU A 156 -20.15 9.81 -5.61
N LEU A 157 -19.14 9.39 -6.41
CA LEU A 157 -17.75 9.37 -5.98
C LEU A 157 -17.26 10.81 -5.75
N LYS A 158 -16.83 11.11 -4.53
CA LYS A 158 -16.36 12.44 -4.16
C LYS A 158 -15.00 12.36 -3.47
N TYR A 159 -14.08 13.16 -3.94
CA TYR A 159 -12.76 13.33 -3.31
C TYR A 159 -12.72 14.68 -2.58
N TYR A 160 -12.44 14.65 -1.29
CA TYR A 160 -12.29 15.84 -0.45
C TYR A 160 -10.86 16.40 -0.52
N THR A 161 -9.89 15.57 -0.91
CA THR A 161 -8.48 15.93 -1.10
C THR A 161 -8.09 15.69 -2.56
N GLN A 162 -8.25 16.71 -3.42
CA GLN A 162 -8.13 16.54 -4.89
C GLN A 162 -6.70 16.23 -5.37
N GLN A 163 -5.66 16.72 -4.69
CA GLN A 163 -4.26 16.61 -5.12
C GLN A 163 -3.35 15.87 -4.12
N GLY A 164 -3.94 15.08 -3.20
CA GLY A 164 -3.19 14.52 -2.09
C GLY A 164 -2.79 15.59 -1.06
N LEU A 165 -3.26 15.42 0.16
CA LEU A 165 -2.91 16.29 1.26
C LEU A 165 -1.68 15.73 1.94
N LYS A 166 -0.58 16.48 2.02
CA LYS A 166 0.60 16.04 2.76
C LYS A 166 0.26 15.85 4.22
N ALA A 167 0.29 14.59 4.69
CA ALA A 167 -0.05 14.28 6.06
C ALA A 167 0.90 14.98 7.04
N SER A 168 0.34 15.63 8.05
CA SER A 168 1.13 16.10 9.19
C SER A 168 1.70 14.90 9.97
N ARG A 169 2.77 15.12 10.71
CA ARG A 169 3.37 14.07 11.58
C ARG A 169 2.34 13.47 12.55
N LYS A 170 1.43 14.29 13.06
CA LYS A 170 0.35 13.85 13.95
C LYS A 170 -0.61 12.89 13.24
N LEU A 171 -0.94 13.20 11.99
CA LEU A 171 -1.84 12.37 11.19
C LEU A 171 -1.17 11.04 10.79
N ILE A 172 0.10 11.05 10.40
CA ILE A 172 0.89 9.83 10.14
C ILE A 172 0.91 8.93 11.38
N ASN A 173 1.21 9.49 12.56
CA ASN A 173 1.20 8.74 13.80
C ASN A 173 -0.20 8.18 14.13
N ALA A 174 -1.27 8.92 13.83
CA ALA A 174 -2.63 8.43 14.03
C ALA A 174 -2.94 7.23 13.14
N PHE A 175 -2.51 7.24 11.87
CA PHE A 175 -2.62 6.09 10.98
C PHE A 175 -1.79 4.88 11.45
N ASP A 176 -0.58 5.11 11.94
CA ASP A 176 0.27 4.06 12.50
C ASP A 176 -0.39 3.38 13.71
N TYR A 177 -0.98 4.16 14.61
CA TYR A 177 -1.77 3.61 15.72
C TYR A 177 -3.00 2.81 15.26
N VAL A 178 -3.68 3.26 14.19
CA VAL A 178 -4.82 2.56 13.61
C VAL A 178 -4.38 1.22 13.00
N GLU A 179 -3.27 1.19 12.30
CA GLU A 179 -2.72 -0.02 11.70
C GLU A 179 -2.39 -1.11 12.74
N HIS A 180 -1.85 -0.71 13.88
CA HIS A 180 -1.43 -1.62 14.95
C HIS A 180 -2.50 -1.81 16.05
N CYS A 181 -3.73 -1.31 15.84
CA CYS A 181 -4.78 -1.33 16.86
C CYS A 181 -5.20 -2.74 17.32
N THR A 182 -4.94 -3.78 16.54
CA THR A 182 -5.26 -5.17 16.91
C THR A 182 -4.50 -5.66 18.14
N GLU A 183 -3.36 -5.05 18.45
CA GLU A 183 -2.62 -5.32 19.68
C GLU A 183 -3.40 -4.95 20.95
N LEU A 184 -4.43 -4.09 20.81
CA LEU A 184 -5.30 -3.66 21.90
C LEU A 184 -6.41 -4.67 22.25
N GLY A 185 -6.53 -5.79 21.49
CA GLY A 185 -7.52 -6.82 21.74
C GLY A 185 -8.95 -6.26 21.75
N ASN A 186 -9.72 -6.53 22.81
CA ASN A 186 -11.12 -6.11 22.93
C ASN A 186 -11.35 -4.59 22.98
N TYR A 187 -10.31 -3.80 23.15
CA TYR A 187 -10.39 -2.33 23.14
C TYR A 187 -10.17 -1.71 21.76
N ALA A 188 -9.74 -2.51 20.79
CA ALA A 188 -9.38 -2.02 19.44
C ALA A 188 -10.52 -1.25 18.77
N GLU A 189 -11.74 -1.74 18.82
CA GLU A 189 -12.90 -1.09 18.19
C GLU A 189 -13.19 0.29 18.77
N LYS A 190 -13.19 0.42 20.10
CA LYS A 190 -13.41 1.71 20.78
C LYS A 190 -12.28 2.70 20.49
N PHE A 191 -11.06 2.19 20.42
CA PHE A 191 -9.90 2.98 20.04
C PHE A 191 -10.05 3.52 18.61
N LEU A 192 -10.44 2.67 17.65
CA LEU A 192 -10.68 3.07 16.27
C LEU A 192 -11.79 4.12 16.15
N GLU A 193 -12.89 3.99 16.92
CA GLU A 193 -13.97 4.99 16.93
C GLU A 193 -13.44 6.38 17.33
N SER A 194 -12.57 6.44 18.34
CA SER A 194 -11.91 7.70 18.73
C SER A 194 -10.97 8.22 17.64
N LYS A 195 -10.18 7.34 17.02
CA LYS A 195 -9.16 7.74 16.03
C LYS A 195 -9.74 8.17 14.69
N ILE A 196 -10.89 7.65 14.28
CA ILE A 196 -11.62 8.14 13.11
C ILE A 196 -11.85 9.64 13.18
N PHE A 197 -12.40 10.10 14.30
CA PHE A 197 -12.72 11.51 14.47
C PHE A 197 -11.44 12.37 14.47
N ASP A 198 -10.40 11.92 15.16
CA ASP A 198 -9.10 12.59 15.16
C ASP A 198 -8.54 12.74 13.73
N CYS A 199 -8.54 11.65 12.94
CA CYS A 199 -8.04 11.65 11.57
C CYS A 199 -8.88 12.57 10.66
N LEU A 200 -10.22 12.45 10.71
CA LEU A 200 -11.11 13.29 9.90
C LEU A 200 -10.94 14.78 10.24
N SER A 201 -10.92 15.12 11.52
CA SER A 201 -10.73 16.51 11.95
C SER A 201 -9.38 17.08 11.50
N MET A 202 -8.30 16.28 11.59
CA MET A 202 -6.99 16.71 11.11
C MET A 202 -6.97 16.92 9.59
N ILE A 203 -7.60 16.05 8.82
CA ILE A 203 -7.67 16.16 7.35
C ILE A 203 -8.49 17.40 6.97
N ILE A 204 -9.68 17.58 7.55
CA ILE A 204 -10.57 18.73 7.27
C ILE A 204 -9.88 20.05 7.62
N ASN A 205 -9.22 20.11 8.78
CA ASN A 205 -8.49 21.32 9.17
C ASN A 205 -7.33 21.64 8.21
N GLN A 206 -6.61 20.61 7.74
CA GLN A 206 -5.53 20.80 6.77
C GLN A 206 -6.04 21.22 5.38
N THR A 207 -7.22 20.74 4.93
CA THR A 207 -7.80 21.19 3.67
C THR A 207 -8.24 22.66 3.71
N ASN A 208 -8.68 23.14 4.87
CA ASN A 208 -9.04 24.54 5.07
C ASN A 208 -7.81 25.47 5.16
N ASP A 209 -6.64 24.96 5.53
CA ASP A 209 -5.37 25.71 5.59
C ASP A 209 -4.57 25.66 4.26
N SER A 210 -5.07 24.98 3.23
CA SER A 210 -4.34 24.67 1.98
C SER A 210 -4.05 25.88 1.06
N ASP A 211 -4.43 27.09 1.44
CA ASP A 211 -4.04 28.34 0.73
C ASP A 211 -2.56 28.76 0.95
N LYS A 212 -1.79 27.99 1.72
CA LYS A 212 -0.34 28.25 1.89
C LYS A 212 0.47 27.33 0.98
N PRO A 213 1.19 27.87 -0.02
CA PRO A 213 2.02 27.06 -0.91
C PRO A 213 3.14 26.38 -0.13
N LEU A 214 3.29 25.06 -0.34
CA LEU A 214 4.42 24.27 0.16
C LEU A 214 5.74 24.83 -0.37
N SER A 215 6.75 24.93 0.49
CA SER A 215 8.08 25.38 0.09
C SER A 215 8.66 24.46 -1.00
N PRO A 216 9.18 25.02 -2.11
CA PRO A 216 9.73 24.25 -3.25
C PRO A 216 10.86 23.28 -2.85
N VAL A 217 11.57 23.57 -1.77
CA VAL A 217 12.74 22.78 -1.31
C VAL A 217 12.38 21.37 -0.86
N ASN A 218 11.18 21.17 -0.28
CA ASN A 218 10.73 19.85 0.18
C ASN A 218 10.28 18.92 -0.97
N LEU A 219 9.81 19.50 -2.07
CA LEU A 219 9.40 18.73 -3.26
C LEU A 219 10.60 18.10 -3.96
N VAL A 220 11.65 18.88 -4.18
CA VAL A 220 12.91 18.42 -4.84
C VAL A 220 13.58 17.30 -4.03
N LEU A 221 13.55 17.36 -2.70
CA LEU A 221 14.13 16.30 -1.86
C LEU A 221 13.28 15.02 -1.89
N ALA A 222 11.96 15.13 -1.93
CA ALA A 222 11.05 14.00 -2.04
C ALA A 222 11.27 13.26 -3.37
N ASP A 223 11.42 13.98 -4.48
CA ASP A 223 11.70 13.39 -5.79
C ASP A 223 13.04 12.63 -5.78
N LYS A 224 14.11 13.23 -5.21
CA LYS A 224 15.42 12.57 -5.07
C LYS A 224 15.38 11.29 -4.25
N VAL A 225 14.58 11.26 -3.19
CA VAL A 225 14.40 10.08 -2.34
C VAL A 225 13.61 9.00 -3.07
N HIS A 226 12.65 9.41 -3.89
CA HIS A 226 11.92 8.51 -4.77
C HIS A 226 12.84 7.88 -5.83
N ASP A 227 13.66 8.71 -6.51
CA ASP A 227 14.66 8.22 -7.47
C ASP A 227 15.62 7.22 -6.82
N ALA A 228 16.08 7.51 -5.59
CA ALA A 228 16.94 6.59 -4.84
C ALA A 228 16.27 5.23 -4.61
N ARG A 229 14.97 5.21 -4.32
CA ARG A 229 14.21 3.97 -4.18
C ARG A 229 14.13 3.21 -5.51
N CYS A 230 13.80 3.89 -6.61
CA CYS A 230 13.72 3.27 -7.93
C CYS A 230 15.05 2.62 -8.30
N ILE A 231 16.19 3.31 -8.11
CA ILE A 231 17.53 2.76 -8.35
C ILE A 231 17.77 1.50 -7.51
N MET A 232 17.41 1.51 -6.22
CA MET A 232 17.56 0.33 -5.35
C MET A 232 16.67 -0.85 -5.78
N MET A 233 15.50 -0.58 -6.39
CA MET A 233 14.63 -1.62 -6.94
C MET A 233 15.13 -2.16 -8.27
N GLU A 234 15.67 -1.32 -9.13
CA GLU A 234 16.23 -1.73 -10.43
C GLU A 234 17.52 -2.53 -10.26
N GLN A 235 18.38 -2.11 -9.34
CA GLN A 235 19.68 -2.72 -9.07
C GLN A 235 19.67 -3.57 -7.80
N TYR A 236 18.55 -4.22 -7.52
CA TYR A 236 18.36 -4.95 -6.25
C TYR A 236 19.34 -6.11 -6.05
N ASP A 237 19.85 -6.71 -7.12
CA ASP A 237 20.83 -7.80 -7.11
C ASP A 237 22.26 -7.29 -6.90
N ASN A 238 22.57 -6.09 -7.39
CA ASN A 238 23.88 -5.44 -7.22
C ASN A 238 23.69 -3.95 -6.87
N PRO A 239 23.20 -3.65 -5.66
CA PRO A 239 22.82 -2.28 -5.29
C PRO A 239 24.04 -1.39 -5.13
N PRO A 240 23.92 -0.09 -5.47
CA PRO A 240 24.95 0.88 -5.17
C PRO A 240 25.15 1.04 -3.66
N SER A 241 26.35 1.43 -3.27
CA SER A 241 26.61 1.89 -1.90
C SER A 241 25.76 3.12 -1.59
N LEU A 242 25.60 3.43 -0.32
CA LEU A 242 24.83 4.61 0.07
C LEU A 242 25.43 5.92 -0.44
N HIS A 243 26.76 5.98 -0.54
CA HIS A 243 27.49 7.12 -1.09
C HIS A 243 27.20 7.29 -2.59
N GLU A 244 27.31 6.22 -3.36
CA GLU A 244 26.99 6.22 -4.79
C GLU A 244 25.53 6.59 -5.01
N LEU A 245 24.60 5.97 -4.27
CA LEU A 245 23.19 6.27 -4.36
C LEU A 245 22.88 7.76 -4.09
N ALA A 246 23.49 8.33 -3.04
CA ALA A 246 23.32 9.73 -2.73
C ALA A 246 23.86 10.64 -3.84
N THR A 247 24.99 10.27 -4.45
CA THR A 247 25.58 10.97 -5.58
C THR A 247 24.68 10.89 -6.81
N MET A 248 24.16 9.70 -7.13
CA MET A 248 23.27 9.49 -8.29
C MET A 248 22.03 10.37 -8.23
N VAL A 249 21.44 10.54 -7.04
CA VAL A 249 20.23 11.37 -6.86
C VAL A 249 20.57 12.85 -6.51
N GLY A 250 21.82 13.22 -6.54
CA GLY A 250 22.25 14.62 -6.33
C GLY A 250 22.03 15.14 -4.90
N THR A 251 22.32 14.32 -3.89
CA THR A 251 22.24 14.68 -2.46
C THR A 251 23.45 14.13 -1.69
N ASN A 252 23.48 14.30 -0.38
CA ASN A 252 24.48 13.68 0.48
C ASN A 252 23.86 12.52 1.30
N GLU A 253 24.72 11.61 1.79
CA GLU A 253 24.29 10.44 2.54
C GLU A 253 23.42 10.75 3.76
N CYS A 254 23.78 11.78 4.52
CA CYS A 254 23.08 12.14 5.75
C CYS A 254 21.65 12.61 5.44
N THR A 255 21.52 13.46 4.42
CA THR A 255 20.23 13.94 3.93
C THR A 255 19.40 12.78 3.36
N LEU A 256 20.03 11.91 2.53
CA LEU A 256 19.36 10.76 1.96
C LEU A 256 18.83 9.80 3.05
N LYS A 257 19.66 9.42 4.02
CA LYS A 257 19.26 8.54 5.14
C LYS A 257 18.05 9.09 5.90
N SER A 258 18.14 10.36 6.28
CA SER A 258 17.11 11.03 7.06
C SER A 258 15.80 11.14 6.27
N ALA A 259 15.90 11.63 5.03
CA ALA A 259 14.74 11.83 4.19
C ALA A 259 14.10 10.51 3.75
N PHE A 260 14.91 9.48 3.41
CA PHE A 260 14.42 8.15 3.07
C PHE A 260 13.66 7.51 4.24
N LYS A 261 14.25 7.57 5.45
CA LYS A 261 13.57 7.06 6.66
C LYS A 261 12.31 7.86 6.99
N GLN A 262 12.33 9.18 6.79
CA GLN A 262 11.16 10.03 7.00
C GLN A 262 10.04 9.73 6.00
N GLN A 263 10.39 9.43 4.74
CA GLN A 263 9.43 9.22 3.65
C GLN A 263 8.86 7.81 3.63
N PHE A 264 9.72 6.79 3.85
CA PHE A 264 9.36 5.38 3.71
C PHE A 264 9.26 4.63 5.05
N GLY A 265 9.50 5.28 6.19
CA GLY A 265 9.46 4.66 7.51
C GLY A 265 10.62 3.70 7.81
N THR A 266 11.48 3.41 6.82
CA THR A 266 12.54 2.41 6.90
C THR A 266 13.87 2.96 6.37
N THR A 267 14.98 2.26 6.62
CA THR A 267 16.27 2.63 6.02
C THR A 267 16.39 2.09 4.60
N VAL A 268 17.27 2.70 3.77
CA VAL A 268 17.53 2.27 2.39
C VAL A 268 17.81 0.77 2.29
N PHE A 269 18.69 0.24 3.14
CA PHE A 269 19.06 -1.18 3.09
C PHE A 269 18.02 -2.11 3.73
N GLN A 270 17.22 -1.63 4.69
CA GLN A 270 16.10 -2.41 5.19
C GLN A 270 15.01 -2.52 4.13
N PHE A 271 14.73 -1.44 3.40
CA PHE A 271 13.84 -1.45 2.24
C PHE A 271 14.30 -2.48 1.19
N LEU A 272 15.59 -2.45 0.80
CA LEU A 272 16.15 -3.42 -0.14
C LEU A 272 16.02 -4.87 0.37
N TYR A 273 16.28 -5.09 1.65
CA TYR A 273 16.11 -6.40 2.27
C TYR A 273 14.66 -6.88 2.15
N ASP A 274 13.70 -6.02 2.46
CA ASP A 274 12.28 -6.36 2.39
C ASP A 274 11.85 -6.65 0.96
N TYR A 275 12.28 -5.84 0.00
CA TYR A 275 12.04 -6.03 -1.42
C TYR A 275 12.62 -7.36 -1.95
N ARG A 276 13.87 -7.70 -1.60
CA ARG A 276 14.49 -8.98 -1.95
C ARG A 276 13.71 -10.16 -1.38
N MET A 277 13.21 -10.05 -0.16
CA MET A 277 12.44 -11.12 0.49
C MET A 277 11.08 -11.33 -0.16
N GLU A 278 10.42 -10.28 -0.61
CA GLU A 278 9.18 -10.38 -1.38
C GLU A 278 9.39 -11.04 -2.74
N LYS A 279 10.45 -10.66 -3.46
CA LYS A 279 10.87 -11.37 -4.69
C LYS A 279 11.25 -12.83 -4.44
N ALA A 280 11.87 -13.13 -3.29
CA ALA A 280 12.21 -14.51 -2.92
C ALA A 280 10.97 -15.39 -2.82
N VAL A 281 9.92 -14.91 -2.15
CA VAL A 281 8.64 -15.64 -2.06
C VAL A 281 8.11 -15.94 -3.45
N ARG A 282 8.13 -14.96 -4.32
CA ARG A 282 7.67 -15.12 -5.70
C ARG A 282 8.48 -16.19 -6.45
N TYR A 283 9.81 -16.11 -6.44
CA TYR A 283 10.65 -17.13 -7.10
C TYR A 283 10.43 -18.52 -6.52
N LEU A 284 10.18 -18.64 -5.22
CA LEU A 284 9.92 -19.91 -4.56
C LEU A 284 8.60 -20.55 -4.99
N LEU A 285 7.56 -19.74 -5.22
CA LEU A 285 6.22 -20.22 -5.52
C LEU A 285 5.98 -20.41 -7.02
N ASP A 286 6.56 -19.53 -7.87
CA ASP A 286 6.20 -19.44 -9.28
C ASP A 286 7.25 -20.05 -10.21
N THR A 287 8.40 -20.49 -9.67
CA THR A 287 9.48 -21.02 -10.50
C THR A 287 10.06 -22.31 -9.92
N GLN A 288 10.67 -23.12 -10.80
CA GLN A 288 11.41 -24.32 -10.42
C GLN A 288 12.91 -24.03 -10.10
N LEU A 289 13.26 -22.75 -9.91
CA LEU A 289 14.63 -22.37 -9.56
C LEU A 289 15.04 -23.00 -8.22
N SER A 290 16.25 -23.49 -8.13
CA SER A 290 16.81 -23.96 -6.86
C SER A 290 16.95 -22.80 -5.86
N VAL A 291 16.96 -23.11 -4.58
CA VAL A 291 17.19 -22.11 -3.51
C VAL A 291 18.50 -21.36 -3.70
N ALA A 292 19.53 -22.04 -4.23
CA ALA A 292 20.81 -21.42 -4.55
C ALA A 292 20.70 -20.39 -5.69
N GLU A 293 20.03 -20.76 -6.78
CA GLU A 293 19.80 -19.84 -7.92
C GLU A 293 18.96 -18.63 -7.52
N ILE A 294 17.95 -18.82 -6.68
CA ILE A 294 17.17 -17.71 -6.14
C ILE A 294 18.05 -16.77 -5.32
N GLY A 295 18.89 -17.31 -4.43
CA GLY A 295 19.82 -16.50 -3.64
C GLY A 295 20.74 -15.64 -4.52
N ILE A 296 21.32 -16.22 -5.58
CA ILE A 296 22.19 -15.51 -6.53
C ILE A 296 21.41 -14.40 -7.25
N ARG A 297 20.22 -14.70 -7.77
CA ARG A 297 19.36 -13.70 -8.46
C ARG A 297 18.92 -12.55 -7.57
N LEU A 298 18.87 -12.78 -6.26
CA LEU A 298 18.55 -11.75 -5.28
C LEU A 298 19.80 -10.98 -4.79
N GLY A 299 20.98 -11.26 -5.34
CA GLY A 299 22.22 -10.59 -5.00
C GLY A 299 22.82 -11.04 -3.68
N TYR A 300 22.68 -12.33 -3.32
CA TYR A 300 23.40 -12.95 -2.22
C TYR A 300 24.59 -13.76 -2.75
N ASP A 301 25.77 -13.46 -2.26
CA ASP A 301 27.00 -14.20 -2.64
C ASP A 301 26.96 -15.66 -2.24
N TYR A 302 26.26 -15.98 -1.15
CA TYR A 302 26.16 -17.34 -0.61
C TYR A 302 24.71 -17.70 -0.30
N GLN A 303 24.30 -18.91 -0.69
CA GLN A 303 22.97 -19.46 -0.37
C GLN A 303 22.65 -19.41 1.13
N SER A 304 23.63 -19.65 1.99
CA SER A 304 23.45 -19.62 3.46
C SER A 304 23.00 -18.24 3.96
N HIS A 305 23.53 -17.15 3.39
CA HIS A 305 23.14 -15.81 3.74
C HIS A 305 21.68 -15.52 3.35
N PHE A 306 21.28 -15.96 2.16
CA PHE A 306 19.90 -15.90 1.72
C PHE A 306 18.97 -16.70 2.64
N CYS A 307 19.28 -17.97 2.92
CA CYS A 307 18.46 -18.81 3.80
C CYS A 307 18.28 -18.19 5.19
N THR A 308 19.36 -17.66 5.78
CA THR A 308 19.31 -16.99 7.08
C THR A 308 18.43 -15.74 7.04
N ALA A 309 18.57 -14.91 5.98
CA ALA A 309 17.77 -13.72 5.79
C ALA A 309 16.29 -14.05 5.63
N PHE A 310 15.97 -15.07 4.84
CA PHE A 310 14.60 -15.53 4.59
C PHE A 310 13.96 -16.10 5.86
N GLN A 311 14.68 -16.97 6.59
CA GLN A 311 14.19 -17.54 7.85
C GLN A 311 13.95 -16.45 8.90
N ARG A 312 14.80 -15.42 8.96
CA ARG A 312 14.60 -14.27 9.87
C ARG A 312 13.30 -13.52 9.58
N LYS A 313 12.89 -13.40 8.29
CA LYS A 313 11.67 -12.68 7.91
C LYS A 313 10.41 -13.53 8.02
N TYR A 314 10.48 -14.80 7.60
CA TYR A 314 9.29 -15.66 7.47
C TYR A 314 9.21 -16.79 8.50
N GLY A 315 10.18 -16.91 9.41
CA GLY A 315 10.19 -17.91 10.47
C GLY A 315 10.48 -19.34 10.03
N MET A 316 10.70 -19.58 8.72
CA MET A 316 10.98 -20.91 8.14
C MET A 316 11.97 -20.80 6.99
N SER A 317 12.59 -21.94 6.62
CA SER A 317 13.52 -21.96 5.50
C SER A 317 12.81 -21.79 4.14
N PRO A 318 13.53 -21.32 3.09
CA PRO A 318 12.98 -21.22 1.73
C PRO A 318 12.40 -22.54 1.21
N SER A 319 13.06 -23.67 1.48
CA SER A 319 12.58 -24.98 1.04
C SER A 319 11.28 -25.41 1.73
N GLU A 320 11.16 -25.19 3.03
CA GLU A 320 9.91 -25.41 3.78
C GLU A 320 8.77 -24.51 3.29
N TYR A 321 9.09 -23.26 2.94
CA TYR A 321 8.13 -22.31 2.41
C TYR A 321 7.56 -22.80 1.07
N ARG A 322 8.43 -23.26 0.15
CA ARG A 322 8.03 -23.85 -1.15
C ARG A 322 7.15 -25.08 -0.95
N GLY A 323 7.55 -26.03 -0.11
CA GLY A 323 6.80 -27.26 0.13
C GLY A 323 5.41 -27.01 0.74
N LYS A 324 5.22 -25.92 1.48
CA LYS A 324 3.88 -25.50 1.94
C LYS A 324 3.01 -24.96 0.82
N GLY A 325 3.59 -24.34 -0.21
CA GLY A 325 2.91 -23.88 -1.41
C GLY A 325 2.42 -25.07 -2.27
N GLU A 326 3.27 -26.05 -2.50
CA GLU A 326 2.97 -27.24 -3.30
C GLU A 326 1.87 -28.14 -2.69
N ASN A 327 1.84 -28.29 -1.36
CA ASN A 327 0.81 -29.09 -0.68
C ASN A 327 -0.60 -28.48 -0.69
N LYS A 328 -0.77 -27.28 -1.26
CA LYS A 328 -2.09 -26.60 -1.37
C LYS A 328 -2.73 -26.73 -2.75
N THR A 329 -2.00 -27.21 -3.75
CA THR A 329 -2.53 -27.40 -5.12
C THR A 329 -3.11 -28.78 -5.35
N ASP A 330 -2.95 -29.74 -4.43
CA ASP A 330 -3.42 -31.13 -4.56
C ASP A 330 -4.65 -31.50 -3.69
N ASN A 331 -5.38 -30.51 -3.16
CA ASN A 331 -6.63 -30.77 -2.42
C ASN A 331 -7.82 -30.00 -2.99
#